data_ee65ecb69dbb1aa52c3fd36ad09f5122
#
_entry.id   ee65ecb69dbb1aa52c3fd36ad09f5122
#
_cell.length_a   1.000
_cell.length_b   1.000
_cell.length_c   1.000
_cell.angle_alpha   90.00
_cell.angle_beta   90.00
_cell.angle_gamma   90.00
#
_symmetry.space_group_name_H-M   'P 1'
#
loop_
_entity.id
_entity.type
_entity.pdbx_description
1 polymer ?
#
loop_
_entity_poly.entity_id
_entity_poly.type
_entity_poly.pdbx_seq_one_letter_code
_entity_poly.pdbx_strand_id
1 'polypeptide(L)'
;MSFPSHRQPPTPADAGPPAGRVDPALADRLTEAVLLAGLPVAFGDQGPGVRIRPARPADDRDRCAGTAALDWLPSPRLTGAAVAGPGQAAGSARTVVEAAMVNALAEFLPALGLEAGRDRTGGELRVTAEAAGGGGLRVPPGVLVARPAGPTPAELGLPADLVRTVRRSAALAGLPLATHLGATGITLAPYAPTGGADDRDGAADLGWNPSRRLADLADSDLPEAARAAAARAAVDGALRHAVGTALRACGTELRWLHAHQLLRAYGESAPAVRR
;
A
#
# COMPACT_ATOMS: atom_id res chain seq x y z
N MET A 1 -67.46 5.09 -2.66
CA MET A 1 -66.56 5.85 -1.79
C MET A 1 -65.31 4.99 -1.63
N SER A 2 -64.23 5.31 -2.37
CA SER A 2 -62.92 4.57 -2.32
C SER A 2 -62.02 5.24 -1.29
N PHE A 3 -61.53 4.48 -0.33
CA PHE A 3 -60.58 4.95 0.67
C PHE A 3 -59.19 5.06 0.04
N PRO A 4 -58.43 6.13 0.32
CA PRO A 4 -57.06 6.24 -0.16
C PRO A 4 -56.14 5.25 0.60
N SER A 5 -55.38 4.41 -0.15
CA SER A 5 -54.35 3.53 0.38
C SER A 5 -53.31 4.36 1.12
N HIS A 6 -53.18 4.18 2.42
CA HIS A 6 -52.07 4.69 3.23
C HIS A 6 -50.78 4.05 2.73
N ARG A 7 -49.95 4.80 2.03
CA ARG A 7 -48.53 4.44 1.84
C ARG A 7 -47.87 4.47 3.20
N GLN A 8 -47.41 3.30 3.66
CA GLN A 8 -46.55 3.19 4.83
C GLN A 8 -45.29 4.03 4.60
N PRO A 9 -44.86 4.86 5.56
CA PRO A 9 -43.59 5.56 5.43
C PRO A 9 -42.44 4.52 5.37
N PRO A 10 -41.37 4.75 4.56
CA PRO A 10 -40.24 3.84 4.46
C PRO A 10 -39.63 3.64 5.83
N THR A 11 -39.32 2.40 6.15
CA THR A 11 -38.66 2.00 7.38
C THR A 11 -37.26 2.63 7.42
N PRO A 12 -36.74 3.07 8.58
CA PRO A 12 -35.40 3.69 8.67
C PRO A 12 -34.23 2.84 8.17
N ALA A 13 -34.45 1.52 8.00
CA ALA A 13 -33.46 0.59 7.43
C ALA A 13 -33.26 0.76 5.92
N ASP A 14 -34.18 1.42 5.19
CA ASP A 14 -34.09 1.64 3.74
C ASP A 14 -33.41 2.96 3.35
N ALA A 15 -33.05 3.78 4.32
CA ALA A 15 -32.27 4.99 4.08
C ALA A 15 -30.80 4.57 3.90
N GLY A 16 -30.37 4.44 2.64
CA GLY A 16 -28.95 4.31 2.32
C GLY A 16 -28.10 5.41 2.99
N PRO A 17 -26.79 5.22 3.14
CA PRO A 17 -25.93 6.21 3.77
C PRO A 17 -26.14 7.59 3.12
N PRO A 18 -26.15 8.67 3.92
CA PRO A 18 -26.35 10.01 3.39
C PRO A 18 -25.31 10.31 2.32
N ALA A 19 -25.74 10.91 1.22
CA ALA A 19 -24.86 11.28 0.11
C ALA A 19 -23.63 12.04 0.64
N GLY A 20 -22.42 11.55 0.31
CA GLY A 20 -21.16 12.15 0.74
C GLY A 20 -20.47 11.46 1.93
N ARG A 21 -20.92 10.29 2.38
CA ARG A 21 -20.21 9.47 3.36
C ARG A 21 -19.93 8.09 2.81
N VAL A 22 -18.76 7.54 3.17
CA VAL A 22 -18.44 6.13 2.93
C VAL A 22 -19.30 5.29 3.88
N ASP A 23 -19.80 4.16 3.39
CA ASP A 23 -20.45 3.17 4.24
C ASP A 23 -19.48 2.74 5.35
N PRO A 24 -19.85 2.82 6.65
CA PRO A 24 -18.96 2.45 7.74
C PRO A 24 -18.42 1.03 7.64
N ALA A 25 -19.24 0.06 7.21
CA ALA A 25 -18.80 -1.33 7.06
C ALA A 25 -17.76 -1.48 5.94
N LEU A 26 -17.92 -0.75 4.83
CA LEU A 26 -16.91 -0.71 3.77
C LEU A 26 -15.64 0.01 4.25
N ALA A 27 -15.76 1.12 4.98
CA ALA A 27 -14.62 1.86 5.52
C ALA A 27 -13.79 0.98 6.48
N ASP A 28 -14.43 0.23 7.36
CA ASP A 28 -13.77 -0.69 8.30
C ASP A 28 -13.06 -1.82 7.53
N ARG A 29 -13.69 -2.41 6.53
CA ARG A 29 -13.09 -3.46 5.69
C ARG A 29 -11.89 -2.93 4.90
N LEU A 30 -11.99 -1.73 4.33
CA LEU A 30 -10.89 -1.07 3.63
C LEU A 30 -9.73 -0.79 4.57
N THR A 31 -10.03 -0.25 5.75
CA THR A 31 -9.02 0.01 6.77
C THR A 31 -8.30 -1.27 7.16
N GLU A 32 -9.02 -2.36 7.42
CA GLU A 32 -8.41 -3.64 7.74
C GLU A 32 -7.55 -4.17 6.58
N ALA A 33 -8.04 -4.14 5.34
CA ALA A 33 -7.29 -4.59 4.17
C ALA A 33 -5.98 -3.81 3.98
N VAL A 34 -6.02 -2.49 4.12
CA VAL A 34 -4.85 -1.60 4.03
C VAL A 34 -3.84 -1.93 5.14
N LEU A 35 -4.30 -2.11 6.38
CA LEU A 35 -3.44 -2.48 7.51
C LEU A 35 -2.89 -3.90 7.36
N LEU A 36 -3.64 -4.85 6.81
CA LEU A 36 -3.16 -6.20 6.50
C LEU A 36 -2.06 -6.17 5.44
N ALA A 37 -2.17 -5.30 4.45
CA ALA A 37 -1.09 -5.06 3.49
C ALA A 37 0.15 -4.38 4.08
N GLY A 38 0.07 -3.87 5.31
CA GLY A 38 1.16 -3.18 6.01
C GLY A 38 1.28 -1.70 5.63
N LEU A 39 0.24 -1.12 5.03
CA LEU A 39 0.23 0.28 4.65
C LEU A 39 -0.43 1.15 5.75
N PRO A 40 0.03 2.39 5.94
CA PRO A 40 -0.63 3.33 6.82
C PRO A 40 -1.95 3.81 6.23
N VAL A 41 -2.91 4.12 7.10
CA VAL A 41 -4.17 4.77 6.73
C VAL A 41 -4.10 6.24 7.15
N ALA A 42 -4.38 7.13 6.21
CA ALA A 42 -4.42 8.56 6.48
C ALA A 42 -5.79 8.94 7.05
N PHE A 43 -5.80 9.72 8.14
CA PHE A 43 -7.02 10.24 8.74
C PHE A 43 -7.32 11.65 8.20
N GLY A 44 -8.37 11.75 7.38
CA GLY A 44 -8.68 12.99 6.65
C GLY A 44 -7.59 13.35 5.63
N ASP A 45 -7.16 14.60 5.62
CA ASP A 45 -6.12 15.10 4.73
C ASP A 45 -4.74 15.18 5.43
N GLN A 46 -4.61 14.58 6.61
CA GLN A 46 -3.39 14.64 7.40
C GLN A 46 -2.66 13.31 7.42
N GLY A 47 -1.34 13.39 7.31
CA GLY A 47 -0.46 12.24 7.38
C GLY A 47 -0.32 11.49 6.04
N PRO A 48 0.77 10.74 5.91
CA PRO A 48 0.97 9.87 4.76
C PRO A 48 0.14 8.60 4.86
N GLY A 49 -0.23 8.03 3.72
CA GLY A 49 -0.91 6.75 3.67
C GLY A 49 -2.11 6.72 2.73
N VAL A 50 -2.88 5.65 2.82
CA VAL A 50 -4.11 5.47 2.05
C VAL A 50 -5.23 6.32 2.65
N ARG A 51 -5.76 7.23 1.85
CA ARG A 51 -6.94 8.02 2.19
C ARG A 51 -8.18 7.35 1.62
N ILE A 52 -9.16 7.12 2.49
CA ILE A 52 -10.47 6.57 2.14
C ILE A 52 -11.47 7.73 2.13
N ARG A 53 -12.15 7.95 1.03
CA ARG A 53 -13.13 9.02 0.87
C ARG A 53 -14.35 8.55 0.07
N PRO A 54 -15.47 9.29 0.10
CA PRO A 54 -16.60 9.02 -0.78
C PRO A 54 -16.17 9.11 -2.25
N ALA A 55 -16.64 8.16 -3.07
CA ALA A 55 -16.45 8.23 -4.51
C ALA A 55 -17.25 9.42 -5.07
N ARG A 56 -16.68 10.12 -6.06
CA ARG A 56 -17.41 11.18 -6.76
C ARG A 56 -18.34 10.55 -7.80
N PRO A 57 -19.62 10.99 -7.89
CA PRO A 57 -20.47 10.53 -8.97
C PRO A 57 -19.85 10.92 -10.32
N ALA A 58 -19.82 9.98 -11.26
CA ALA A 58 -19.34 10.26 -12.61
C ALA A 58 -20.38 11.03 -13.42
N ASP A 59 -21.67 10.79 -13.13
CA ASP A 59 -22.80 11.53 -13.66
C ASP A 59 -23.97 11.49 -12.64
N ASP A 60 -25.07 12.21 -12.89
CA ASP A 60 -26.25 12.25 -12.03
C ASP A 60 -26.97 10.88 -11.88
N ARG A 61 -26.61 9.87 -12.69
CA ARG A 61 -27.17 8.52 -12.67
C ARG A 61 -26.27 7.54 -11.91
N ASP A 62 -25.03 7.93 -11.62
CA ASP A 62 -24.06 7.11 -10.92
C ASP A 62 -24.41 7.04 -9.43
N ARG A 63 -25.01 5.93 -9.01
CA ARG A 63 -25.29 5.66 -7.60
C ARG A 63 -24.01 5.20 -6.92
N CYS A 64 -23.26 6.15 -6.37
CA CYS A 64 -22.04 5.84 -5.61
C CYS A 64 -22.30 5.27 -4.20
N ALA A 65 -23.57 4.91 -3.90
CA ALA A 65 -23.91 4.26 -2.63
C ALA A 65 -23.15 2.94 -2.49
N GLY A 66 -22.41 2.78 -1.40
CA GLY A 66 -21.58 1.59 -1.15
C GLY A 66 -20.24 1.57 -1.90
N THR A 67 -19.83 2.70 -2.50
CA THR A 67 -18.54 2.83 -3.19
C THR A 67 -17.66 3.83 -2.46
N ALA A 68 -16.40 3.46 -2.22
CA ALA A 68 -15.35 4.36 -1.71
C ALA A 68 -14.34 4.67 -2.80
N ALA A 69 -13.69 5.81 -2.68
CA ALA A 69 -12.53 6.15 -3.49
C ALA A 69 -11.27 6.10 -2.63
N LEU A 70 -10.19 5.62 -3.22
CA LEU A 70 -8.89 5.54 -2.58
C LEU A 70 -7.87 6.42 -3.28
N ASP A 71 -7.11 7.14 -2.48
CA ASP A 71 -5.95 7.91 -2.90
C ASP A 71 -4.74 7.55 -2.02
N TRP A 72 -3.55 7.82 -2.52
CA TRP A 72 -2.33 7.79 -1.72
C TRP A 72 -1.90 9.20 -1.38
N LEU A 73 -1.67 9.48 -0.11
CA LEU A 73 -1.08 10.73 0.37
C LEU A 73 0.40 10.48 0.69
N PRO A 74 1.33 11.05 -0.07
CA PRO A 74 2.74 11.04 0.29
C PRO A 74 2.98 11.98 1.49
N SER A 75 4.21 12.01 2.00
CA SER A 75 4.50 12.86 3.15
C SER A 75 4.22 14.35 2.87
N PRO A 76 3.82 15.12 3.89
CA PRO A 76 3.65 16.59 3.74
C PRO A 76 4.90 17.31 3.25
N ARG A 77 6.10 16.75 3.48
CA ARG A 77 7.37 17.31 2.98
C ARG A 77 7.47 17.23 1.46
N LEU A 78 7.09 16.08 0.87
CA LEU A 78 7.06 15.94 -0.60
C LEU A 78 5.97 16.81 -1.21
N THR A 79 4.79 16.86 -0.58
CA THR A 79 3.68 17.70 -1.03
C THR A 79 4.02 19.19 -0.95
N GLY A 80 4.62 19.64 0.16
CA GLY A 80 5.04 21.03 0.35
C GLY A 80 6.13 21.44 -0.62
N ALA A 81 7.12 20.58 -0.87
CA ALA A 81 8.18 20.85 -1.86
C ALA A 81 7.62 20.96 -3.29
N ALA A 82 6.57 20.21 -3.62
CA ALA A 82 5.90 20.27 -4.92
C ALA A 82 5.13 21.59 -5.12
N VAL A 83 4.65 22.21 -4.03
CA VAL A 83 3.87 23.48 -4.06
C VAL A 83 4.79 24.71 -3.97
N ALA A 84 5.86 24.62 -3.16
CA ALA A 84 6.69 25.78 -2.80
C ALA A 84 7.72 26.22 -3.87
N GLY A 85 7.97 25.41 -4.90
CA GLY A 85 9.02 25.71 -5.86
C GLY A 85 8.67 25.37 -7.31
N PRO A 86 9.30 26.08 -8.29
CA PRO A 86 9.20 25.73 -9.70
C PRO A 86 9.93 24.40 -10.03
N GLY A 87 10.31 23.63 -9.03
CA GLY A 87 10.98 22.34 -9.18
C GLY A 87 10.05 21.29 -9.74
N GLN A 88 10.00 21.16 -11.05
CA GLN A 88 9.32 20.07 -11.76
C GLN A 88 9.63 18.69 -11.15
N ALA A 89 10.81 18.51 -10.56
CA ALA A 89 11.26 17.27 -9.96
C ALA A 89 10.38 16.81 -8.76
N ALA A 90 10.06 17.70 -7.82
CA ALA A 90 9.24 17.34 -6.65
C ALA A 90 7.77 17.06 -7.04
N GLY A 91 7.21 17.86 -7.97
CA GLY A 91 5.88 17.64 -8.52
C GLY A 91 5.79 16.32 -9.27
N SER A 92 6.77 16.03 -10.11
CA SER A 92 6.86 14.75 -10.83
C SER A 92 7.02 13.58 -9.88
N ALA A 93 7.86 13.68 -8.86
CA ALA A 93 8.04 12.63 -7.86
C ALA A 93 6.74 12.34 -7.12
N ARG A 94 6.02 13.38 -6.69
CA ARG A 94 4.71 13.24 -6.05
C ARG A 94 3.74 12.46 -6.92
N THR A 95 3.55 12.88 -8.17
CA THR A 95 2.63 12.23 -9.11
C THR A 95 2.99 10.77 -9.35
N VAL A 96 4.30 10.48 -9.49
CA VAL A 96 4.79 9.11 -9.68
C VAL A 96 4.51 8.24 -8.45
N VAL A 97 4.75 8.75 -7.24
CA VAL A 97 4.47 8.04 -5.98
C VAL A 97 2.97 7.75 -5.85
N GLU A 98 2.12 8.77 -6.03
CA GLU A 98 0.66 8.64 -5.96
C GLU A 98 0.16 7.59 -6.97
N ALA A 99 0.58 7.67 -8.21
CA ALA A 99 0.17 6.73 -9.26
C ALA A 99 0.64 5.29 -8.97
N ALA A 100 1.89 5.11 -8.55
CA ALA A 100 2.45 3.80 -8.25
C ALA A 100 1.69 3.11 -7.10
N MET A 101 1.40 3.85 -6.03
CA MET A 101 0.70 3.31 -4.86
C MET A 101 -0.76 3.02 -5.15
N VAL A 102 -1.45 3.89 -5.92
CA VAL A 102 -2.83 3.64 -6.33
C VAL A 102 -2.94 2.44 -7.27
N ASN A 103 -1.95 2.21 -8.15
CA ASN A 103 -1.89 1.00 -8.98
C ASN A 103 -1.72 -0.26 -8.12
N ALA A 104 -0.82 -0.24 -7.13
CA ALA A 104 -0.64 -1.37 -6.23
C ALA A 104 -1.92 -1.68 -5.43
N LEU A 105 -2.63 -0.65 -4.93
CA LEU A 105 -3.92 -0.83 -4.28
C LEU A 105 -4.93 -1.55 -5.19
N ALA A 106 -5.05 -1.12 -6.45
CA ALA A 106 -5.93 -1.74 -7.43
C ALA A 106 -5.58 -3.21 -7.70
N GLU A 107 -4.28 -3.55 -7.65
CA GLU A 107 -3.78 -4.89 -7.93
C GLU A 107 -4.02 -5.87 -6.77
N PHE A 108 -3.76 -5.48 -5.52
CA PHE A 108 -3.84 -6.42 -4.40
C PHE A 108 -5.18 -6.46 -3.65
N LEU A 109 -6.00 -5.40 -3.69
CA LEU A 109 -7.27 -5.36 -2.95
C LEU A 109 -8.23 -6.51 -3.31
N PRO A 110 -8.30 -6.97 -4.58
CA PRO A 110 -9.11 -8.14 -4.93
C PRO A 110 -8.70 -9.41 -4.18
N ALA A 111 -7.41 -9.62 -3.93
CA ALA A 111 -6.92 -10.76 -3.15
C ALA A 111 -7.33 -10.69 -1.68
N LEU A 112 -7.66 -9.51 -1.17
CA LEU A 112 -8.20 -9.28 0.18
C LEU A 112 -9.75 -9.27 0.21
N GLY A 113 -10.41 -9.57 -0.93
CA GLY A 113 -11.86 -9.69 -1.03
C GLY A 113 -12.60 -8.36 -1.16
N LEU A 114 -12.00 -7.42 -1.86
CA LEU A 114 -12.60 -6.13 -2.20
C LEU A 114 -12.59 -5.97 -3.72
N GLU A 115 -13.69 -5.55 -4.30
CA GLU A 115 -13.73 -5.22 -5.72
C GLU A 115 -13.11 -3.83 -5.91
N ALA A 116 -12.02 -3.76 -6.66
CA ALA A 116 -11.30 -2.52 -6.93
C ALA A 116 -11.18 -2.30 -8.43
N GLY A 117 -11.47 -1.09 -8.89
CA GLY A 117 -11.38 -0.73 -10.29
C GLY A 117 -11.21 0.77 -10.49
N ARG A 118 -10.64 1.15 -11.63
CA ARG A 118 -10.59 2.57 -11.98
C ARG A 118 -11.91 2.99 -12.62
N ASP A 119 -12.29 4.24 -12.38
CA ASP A 119 -13.41 4.81 -13.10
C ASP A 119 -13.14 4.85 -14.62
N ARG A 120 -14.19 5.09 -15.42
CA ARG A 120 -14.10 5.11 -16.90
C ARG A 120 -13.15 6.19 -17.42
N THR A 121 -12.87 7.20 -16.63
CA THR A 121 -11.91 8.27 -16.97
C THR A 121 -10.48 7.90 -16.56
N GLY A 122 -10.28 6.74 -15.89
CA GLY A 122 -8.98 6.24 -15.45
C GLY A 122 -8.37 7.01 -14.28
N GLY A 123 -9.12 7.94 -13.67
CA GLY A 123 -8.60 8.84 -12.64
C GLY A 123 -8.72 8.31 -11.22
N GLU A 124 -9.92 7.90 -10.84
CA GLU A 124 -10.24 7.55 -9.46
C GLU A 124 -10.22 6.04 -9.25
N LEU A 125 -9.51 5.56 -8.21
CA LEU A 125 -9.62 4.16 -7.79
C LEU A 125 -10.86 4.01 -6.94
N ARG A 126 -11.84 3.27 -7.45
CA ARG A 126 -13.11 2.98 -6.78
C ARG A 126 -13.09 1.57 -6.20
N VAL A 127 -13.61 1.44 -5.01
CA VAL A 127 -13.70 0.16 -4.31
C VAL A 127 -15.10 -0.03 -3.77
N THR A 128 -15.63 -1.25 -4.00
CA THR A 128 -16.88 -1.71 -3.44
C THR A 128 -16.65 -2.93 -2.56
N ALA A 129 -17.57 -3.18 -1.65
CA ALA A 129 -17.62 -4.47 -0.99
C ALA A 129 -18.05 -5.51 -2.04
N GLU A 130 -17.31 -6.62 -2.15
CA GLU A 130 -17.71 -7.74 -3.01
C GLU A 130 -19.13 -8.17 -2.67
N ALA A 131 -19.96 -8.37 -3.70
CA ALA A 131 -21.34 -8.80 -3.52
C ALA A 131 -21.42 -10.09 -2.69
N ALA A 132 -22.43 -10.18 -1.86
CA ALA A 132 -22.66 -11.23 -0.88
C ALA A 132 -22.37 -12.66 -1.42
N GLY A 133 -21.23 -13.25 -1.03
CA GLY A 133 -20.79 -14.59 -1.44
C GLY A 133 -19.29 -14.82 -1.33
N GLY A 134 -18.47 -13.83 -1.61
CA GLY A 134 -17.02 -13.85 -1.41
C GLY A 134 -16.67 -13.24 -0.05
N GLY A 135 -16.71 -14.02 1.02
CA GLY A 135 -16.29 -13.52 2.32
C GLY A 135 -14.86 -12.98 2.24
N GLY A 136 -14.67 -11.67 2.41
CA GLY A 136 -13.34 -11.05 2.48
C GLY A 136 -12.44 -11.82 3.45
N LEU A 137 -11.13 -11.76 3.24
CA LEU A 137 -10.18 -12.39 4.15
C LEU A 137 -10.37 -11.77 5.55
N ARG A 138 -10.88 -12.56 6.49
CA ARG A 138 -10.96 -12.16 7.89
C ARG A 138 -9.80 -12.81 8.64
N VAL A 139 -8.98 -11.98 9.25
CA VAL A 139 -7.91 -12.45 10.12
C VAL A 139 -8.43 -12.50 11.55
N PRO A 140 -8.62 -13.71 12.14
CA PRO A 140 -9.11 -13.82 13.51
C PRO A 140 -8.22 -13.04 14.49
N PRO A 141 -8.79 -12.41 15.51
CA PRO A 141 -7.99 -11.88 16.61
C PRO A 141 -7.27 -13.04 17.32
N GLY A 142 -5.98 -12.89 17.59
CA GLY A 142 -5.22 -13.92 18.33
C GLY A 142 -4.36 -14.87 17.50
N VAL A 143 -4.31 -14.72 16.17
CA VAL A 143 -3.40 -15.51 15.30
C VAL A 143 -1.92 -15.14 15.48
N LEU A 144 -1.62 -14.10 16.26
CA LEU A 144 -0.24 -13.62 16.47
C LEU A 144 0.61 -14.65 17.23
N VAL A 145 1.58 -15.21 16.54
CA VAL A 145 2.63 -16.03 17.15
C VAL A 145 3.73 -15.13 17.70
N ALA A 146 4.11 -15.34 18.97
CA ALA A 146 5.24 -14.61 19.55
C ALA A 146 6.54 -15.06 18.85
N ARG A 147 7.11 -14.20 18.02
CA ARG A 147 8.41 -14.42 17.37
C ARG A 147 9.40 -13.38 17.90
N PRO A 148 10.67 -13.74 18.11
CA PRO A 148 11.70 -12.76 18.41
C PRO A 148 11.81 -11.75 17.27
N ALA A 149 12.22 -10.53 17.60
CA ALA A 149 12.56 -9.55 16.59
C ALA A 149 13.73 -10.07 15.74
N GLY A 150 13.62 -9.95 14.44
CA GLY A 150 14.73 -10.27 13.53
C GLY A 150 15.86 -9.24 13.63
N PRO A 151 16.99 -9.48 12.97
CA PRO A 151 18.13 -8.56 12.98
C PRO A 151 17.75 -7.20 12.35
N THR A 152 18.34 -6.16 12.90
CA THR A 152 18.26 -4.80 12.37
C THR A 152 19.18 -4.62 11.15
N PRO A 153 19.00 -3.59 10.31
CA PRO A 153 19.93 -3.30 9.21
C PRO A 153 21.40 -3.15 9.64
N ALA A 154 21.64 -2.61 10.85
CA ALA A 154 23.00 -2.48 11.40
C ALA A 154 23.60 -3.82 11.79
N GLU A 155 22.83 -4.70 12.42
CA GLU A 155 23.27 -6.08 12.78
C GLU A 155 23.49 -6.95 11.53
N LEU A 156 22.82 -6.61 10.41
CA LEU A 156 23.06 -7.23 9.11
C LEU A 156 24.29 -6.67 8.37
N GLY A 157 24.98 -5.68 8.94
CA GLY A 157 26.16 -5.06 8.34
C GLY A 157 25.85 -4.17 7.12
N LEU A 158 24.60 -3.71 6.96
CA LEU A 158 24.24 -2.85 5.84
C LEU A 158 24.89 -1.46 5.98
N PRO A 159 25.36 -0.84 4.86
CA PRO A 159 25.96 0.48 4.89
C PRO A 159 24.99 1.54 5.44
N ALA A 160 25.46 2.33 6.39
CA ALA A 160 24.63 3.31 7.09
C ALA A 160 24.12 4.44 6.18
N ASP A 161 24.87 4.81 5.14
CA ASP A 161 24.50 5.78 4.11
C ASP A 161 23.36 5.25 3.23
N LEU A 162 23.44 4.00 2.77
CA LEU A 162 22.37 3.33 2.04
C LEU A 162 21.07 3.28 2.86
N VAL A 163 21.15 2.80 4.11
CA VAL A 163 19.99 2.75 5.02
C VAL A 163 19.39 4.12 5.21
N ARG A 164 20.22 5.16 5.35
CA ARG A 164 19.76 6.56 5.50
C ARG A 164 19.08 7.07 4.24
N THR A 165 19.63 6.79 3.05
CA THR A 165 19.04 7.18 1.76
C THR A 165 17.69 6.52 1.54
N VAL A 166 17.58 5.20 1.75
CA VAL A 166 16.31 4.48 1.65
C VAL A 166 15.29 5.00 2.66
N ARG A 167 15.72 5.23 3.91
CA ARG A 167 14.83 5.80 4.96
C ARG A 167 14.29 7.17 4.58
N ARG A 168 15.13 8.05 4.04
CA ARG A 168 14.73 9.38 3.58
C ARG A 168 13.70 9.27 2.44
N SER A 169 13.96 8.45 1.44
CA SER A 169 13.07 8.27 0.29
C SER A 169 11.75 7.62 0.69
N ALA A 170 11.78 6.61 1.56
CA ALA A 170 10.58 5.99 2.11
C ALA A 170 9.73 7.00 2.90
N ALA A 171 10.38 7.82 3.75
CA ALA A 171 9.68 8.86 4.50
C ALA A 171 9.05 9.93 3.59
N LEU A 172 9.69 10.31 2.48
CA LEU A 172 9.13 11.23 1.48
C LEU A 172 7.93 10.61 0.75
N ALA A 173 8.03 9.34 0.37
CA ALA A 173 6.95 8.60 -0.26
C ALA A 173 5.78 8.29 0.70
N GLY A 174 5.98 8.44 2.02
CA GLY A 174 4.99 8.08 3.04
C GLY A 174 4.93 6.60 3.35
N LEU A 175 6.00 5.86 3.02
CA LEU A 175 6.07 4.41 3.19
C LEU A 175 6.77 4.03 4.51
N PRO A 176 6.27 3.02 5.24
CA PRO A 176 6.94 2.52 6.44
C PRO A 176 8.21 1.76 6.08
N LEU A 177 9.30 2.01 6.80
CA LEU A 177 10.53 1.22 6.74
C LEU A 177 10.56 0.28 7.95
N ALA A 178 10.74 -1.00 7.70
CA ALA A 178 10.88 -2.01 8.73
C ALA A 178 12.14 -1.73 9.59
N THR A 179 11.99 -1.79 10.90
CA THR A 179 13.09 -1.56 11.85
C THR A 179 13.99 -2.76 12.00
N HIS A 180 13.51 -3.94 11.65
CA HIS A 180 14.23 -5.23 11.69
C HIS A 180 13.60 -6.19 10.68
N LEU A 181 14.28 -7.28 10.32
CA LEU A 181 13.67 -8.33 9.49
C LEU A 181 12.45 -8.93 10.19
N GLY A 182 11.35 -9.06 9.43
CA GLY A 182 10.06 -9.50 9.95
C GLY A 182 9.15 -8.39 10.47
N ALA A 183 9.63 -7.14 10.60
CA ALA A 183 8.74 -5.99 10.82
C ALA A 183 7.99 -5.63 9.53
N THR A 184 6.82 -5.02 9.71
CA THR A 184 5.97 -4.56 8.59
C THR A 184 6.61 -3.39 7.85
N GLY A 185 6.49 -3.36 6.52
CA GLY A 185 6.97 -2.29 5.66
C GLY A 185 8.12 -2.72 4.73
N ILE A 186 8.85 -1.74 4.22
CA ILE A 186 10.03 -1.97 3.38
C ILE A 186 11.11 -2.65 4.19
N THR A 187 11.58 -3.81 3.74
CA THR A 187 12.69 -4.54 4.36
C THR A 187 13.97 -4.35 3.57
N LEU A 188 15.09 -4.32 4.28
CA LEU A 188 16.44 -4.31 3.73
C LEU A 188 17.16 -5.57 4.19
N ALA A 189 17.70 -6.32 3.24
CA ALA A 189 18.51 -7.49 3.51
C ALA A 189 19.88 -7.35 2.80
N PRO A 190 20.95 -8.01 3.30
CA PRO A 190 22.18 -8.12 2.55
C PRO A 190 21.89 -8.68 1.15
N TYR A 191 22.51 -8.11 0.14
CA TYR A 191 22.31 -8.61 -1.21
C TYR A 191 22.91 -10.01 -1.38
N ALA A 192 22.18 -10.84 -2.14
CA ALA A 192 22.72 -12.12 -2.58
C ALA A 192 23.50 -11.91 -3.89
N PRO A 193 24.81 -12.27 -3.95
CA PRO A 193 25.56 -12.16 -5.18
C PRO A 193 24.88 -12.93 -6.32
N THR A 194 24.73 -12.28 -7.47
CA THR A 194 24.10 -12.86 -8.67
C THR A 194 25.12 -13.24 -9.74
N GLY A 195 26.41 -12.94 -9.49
CA GLY A 195 27.50 -13.17 -10.42
C GLY A 195 27.54 -12.21 -11.61
N GLY A 196 26.77 -11.12 -11.55
CA GLY A 196 26.64 -10.14 -12.61
C GLY A 196 27.29 -8.79 -12.33
N ALA A 197 27.25 -7.90 -13.32
CA ALA A 197 27.75 -6.53 -13.19
C ALA A 197 26.98 -5.67 -12.15
N ASP A 198 25.88 -6.18 -11.66
CA ASP A 198 25.03 -5.53 -10.64
C ASP A 198 25.45 -5.88 -9.21
N ASP A 199 26.44 -6.75 -9.04
CA ASP A 199 27.01 -7.09 -7.75
C ASP A 199 28.03 -6.01 -7.35
N ARG A 200 27.58 -5.06 -6.51
CA ARG A 200 28.41 -3.98 -5.99
C ARG A 200 28.44 -4.07 -4.48
N ASP A 201 29.60 -3.85 -3.90
CA ASP A 201 29.74 -3.71 -2.47
C ASP A 201 28.83 -2.57 -1.96
N GLY A 202 28.18 -2.81 -0.84
CA GLY A 202 27.30 -1.81 -0.24
C GLY A 202 25.88 -1.76 -0.82
N ALA A 203 25.48 -2.75 -1.63
CA ALA A 203 24.10 -2.91 -2.07
C ALA A 203 23.24 -3.62 -1.01
N ALA A 204 21.93 -3.46 -1.11
CA ALA A 204 20.95 -4.23 -0.34
C ALA A 204 19.75 -4.63 -1.21
N ASP A 205 19.24 -5.81 -0.94
CA ASP A 205 18.00 -6.26 -1.57
C ASP A 205 16.79 -5.74 -0.77
N LEU A 206 15.81 -5.19 -1.49
CA LEU A 206 14.59 -4.66 -0.91
C LEU A 206 13.45 -5.65 -1.09
N GLY A 207 12.65 -5.77 -0.04
CA GLY A 207 11.40 -6.50 -0.03
C GLY A 207 10.28 -5.70 0.61
N TRP A 208 9.10 -6.29 0.63
CA TRP A 208 7.96 -5.79 1.38
C TRP A 208 7.47 -6.85 2.35
N ASN A 209 7.29 -6.48 3.61
CA ASN A 209 6.61 -7.32 4.56
C ASN A 209 5.20 -6.76 4.83
N PRO A 210 4.15 -7.52 4.54
CA PRO A 210 2.80 -7.17 4.96
C PRO A 210 2.68 -7.21 6.49
N SER A 211 1.49 -6.92 7.00
CA SER A 211 1.27 -7.02 8.44
C SER A 211 1.57 -8.43 8.94
N ARG A 212 2.06 -8.49 10.17
CA ARG A 212 2.34 -9.77 10.84
C ARG A 212 1.09 -10.66 10.93
N ARG A 213 -0.10 -10.06 11.13
CA ARG A 213 -1.37 -10.80 11.16
C ARG A 213 -1.60 -11.58 9.86
N LEU A 214 -1.37 -10.96 8.69
CA LEU A 214 -1.51 -11.64 7.40
C LEU A 214 -0.45 -12.72 7.22
N ALA A 215 0.79 -12.46 7.63
CA ALA A 215 1.88 -13.41 7.54
C ALA A 215 1.64 -14.64 8.44
N ASP A 216 1.27 -14.42 9.71
CA ASP A 216 1.01 -15.50 10.67
C ASP A 216 -0.21 -16.35 10.26
N LEU A 217 -1.25 -15.73 9.68
CA LEU A 217 -2.39 -16.47 9.13
C LEU A 217 -1.99 -17.34 7.93
N ALA A 218 -1.16 -16.78 7.03
CA ALA A 218 -0.66 -17.51 5.86
C ALA A 218 0.21 -18.72 6.23
N ASP A 219 0.93 -18.63 7.35
CA ASP A 219 1.82 -19.68 7.87
C ASP A 219 1.11 -20.62 8.88
N SER A 220 -0.23 -20.48 9.08
CA SER A 220 -1.00 -21.28 10.04
C SER A 220 -1.62 -22.52 9.39
N ASP A 221 -2.15 -23.43 10.23
CA ASP A 221 -2.93 -24.60 9.80
C ASP A 221 -4.45 -24.31 9.69
N LEU A 222 -4.85 -23.02 9.74
CA LEU A 222 -6.25 -22.63 9.65
C LEU A 222 -6.80 -22.79 8.22
N PRO A 223 -8.11 -23.00 8.04
CA PRO A 223 -8.72 -23.14 6.72
C PRO A 223 -8.47 -21.95 5.78
N GLU A 224 -8.28 -20.76 6.35
CA GLU A 224 -8.01 -19.52 5.63
C GLU A 224 -6.54 -19.34 5.20
N ALA A 225 -5.63 -20.21 5.66
CA ALA A 225 -4.18 -20.07 5.44
C ALA A 225 -3.81 -20.00 3.95
N ALA A 226 -4.37 -20.87 3.11
CA ALA A 226 -4.10 -20.85 1.67
C ALA A 226 -4.53 -19.54 1.00
N ARG A 227 -5.67 -19.00 1.42
CA ARG A 227 -6.18 -17.70 0.94
C ARG A 227 -5.34 -16.54 1.44
N ALA A 228 -4.90 -16.59 2.69
CA ALA A 228 -3.97 -15.61 3.26
C ALA A 228 -2.60 -15.65 2.59
N ALA A 229 -2.09 -16.83 2.22
CA ALA A 229 -0.86 -16.99 1.47
C ALA A 229 -0.96 -16.37 0.06
N ALA A 230 -2.07 -16.59 -0.63
CA ALA A 230 -2.34 -15.98 -1.92
C ALA A 230 -2.44 -14.44 -1.80
N ALA A 231 -3.14 -13.93 -0.79
CA ALA A 231 -3.24 -12.50 -0.53
C ALA A 231 -1.87 -11.88 -0.18
N ARG A 232 -1.06 -12.57 0.65
CA ARG A 232 0.32 -12.16 0.96
C ARG A 232 1.17 -12.04 -0.29
N ALA A 233 1.10 -13.04 -1.19
CA ALA A 233 1.85 -13.02 -2.45
C ALA A 233 1.42 -11.87 -3.37
N ALA A 234 0.11 -11.60 -3.47
CA ALA A 234 -0.42 -10.49 -4.24
C ALA A 234 0.04 -9.13 -3.69
N VAL A 235 -0.03 -8.96 -2.36
CA VAL A 235 0.44 -7.74 -1.68
C VAL A 235 1.94 -7.53 -1.89
N ASP A 236 2.77 -8.58 -1.70
CA ASP A 236 4.22 -8.50 -1.89
C ASP A 236 4.56 -8.14 -3.35
N GLY A 237 3.95 -8.79 -4.32
CA GLY A 237 4.18 -8.52 -5.76
C GLY A 237 3.84 -7.08 -6.14
N ALA A 238 2.63 -6.64 -5.83
CA ALA A 238 2.15 -5.30 -6.15
C ALA A 238 2.98 -4.20 -5.46
N LEU A 239 3.24 -4.35 -4.16
CA LEU A 239 3.95 -3.34 -3.38
C LEU A 239 5.45 -3.30 -3.67
N ARG A 240 6.10 -4.42 -3.97
CA ARG A 240 7.51 -4.43 -4.36
C ARG A 240 7.76 -3.57 -5.59
N HIS A 241 6.90 -3.66 -6.60
CA HIS A 241 7.00 -2.82 -7.80
C HIS A 241 6.72 -1.36 -7.50
N ALA A 242 5.64 -1.07 -6.77
CA ALA A 242 5.26 0.30 -6.41
C ALA A 242 6.30 0.98 -5.52
N VAL A 243 6.83 0.28 -4.52
CA VAL A 243 7.92 0.74 -3.65
C VAL A 243 9.16 1.08 -4.45
N GLY A 244 9.57 0.21 -5.37
CA GLY A 244 10.72 0.48 -6.26
C GLY A 244 10.53 1.76 -7.07
N THR A 245 9.35 1.95 -7.62
CA THR A 245 9.00 3.16 -8.39
C THR A 245 8.99 4.40 -7.50
N ALA A 246 8.37 4.33 -6.33
CA ALA A 246 8.27 5.44 -5.37
C ALA A 246 9.64 5.86 -4.81
N LEU A 247 10.46 4.90 -4.39
CA LEU A 247 11.81 5.19 -3.85
C LEU A 247 12.73 5.80 -4.91
N ARG A 248 12.68 5.29 -6.16
CA ARG A 248 13.42 5.88 -7.27
C ARG A 248 12.99 7.31 -7.55
N ALA A 249 11.71 7.60 -7.57
CA ALA A 249 11.18 8.95 -7.73
C ALA A 249 11.63 9.89 -6.60
N CYS A 250 11.86 9.35 -5.40
CA CYS A 250 12.36 10.09 -4.23
C CYS A 250 13.90 10.11 -4.11
N GLY A 251 14.65 9.61 -5.12
CA GLY A 251 16.10 9.77 -5.22
C GLY A 251 16.95 8.58 -4.77
N THR A 252 16.37 7.40 -4.53
CA THR A 252 17.15 6.18 -4.28
C THR A 252 17.58 5.55 -5.61
N GLU A 253 18.85 5.22 -5.78
CA GLU A 253 19.33 4.42 -6.92
C GLU A 253 18.88 2.98 -6.73
N LEU A 254 18.07 2.50 -7.67
CA LEU A 254 17.46 1.18 -7.63
C LEU A 254 17.54 0.48 -8.98
N ARG A 255 17.75 -0.84 -8.95
CA ARG A 255 17.65 -1.70 -10.13
C ARG A 255 16.72 -2.87 -9.85
N TRP A 256 15.90 -3.18 -10.84
CA TRP A 256 15.10 -4.40 -10.85
C TRP A 256 15.89 -5.51 -11.55
N LEU A 257 16.19 -6.56 -10.81
CA LEU A 257 16.90 -7.74 -11.32
C LEU A 257 15.86 -8.78 -11.74
N HIS A 258 15.38 -8.65 -12.96
CA HIS A 258 14.26 -9.46 -13.49
C HIS A 258 14.49 -10.96 -13.38
N ALA A 259 15.70 -11.44 -13.69
CA ALA A 259 16.04 -12.86 -13.60
C ALA A 259 15.89 -13.46 -12.19
N HIS A 260 16.02 -12.64 -11.16
CA HIS A 260 15.98 -13.05 -9.75
C HIS A 260 14.73 -12.55 -9.04
N GLN A 261 13.86 -11.78 -9.71
CA GLN A 261 12.69 -11.12 -9.11
C GLN A 261 13.06 -10.28 -7.87
N LEU A 262 14.22 -9.63 -7.90
CA LEU A 262 14.77 -8.84 -6.81
C LEU A 262 14.80 -7.35 -7.16
N LEU A 263 14.54 -6.52 -6.17
CA LEU A 263 14.75 -5.08 -6.23
C LEU A 263 15.98 -4.76 -5.39
N ARG A 264 17.02 -4.18 -6.01
CA ARG A 264 18.30 -3.89 -5.36
C ARG A 264 18.53 -2.39 -5.26
N ALA A 265 18.88 -1.93 -4.04
CA ALA A 265 19.26 -0.56 -3.75
C ALA A 265 20.78 -0.45 -3.70
N TYR A 266 21.29 0.68 -4.16
CA TYR A 266 22.72 1.02 -4.14
C TYR A 266 22.93 2.26 -3.30
N GLY A 267 23.99 2.25 -2.46
CA GLY A 267 24.49 3.44 -1.78
C GLY A 267 25.10 4.42 -2.79
N GLU A 268 25.25 5.66 -2.39
CA GLU A 268 26.03 6.62 -3.16
C GLU A 268 27.44 6.01 -3.33
N SER A 269 27.79 5.65 -4.56
CA SER A 269 29.14 5.19 -4.86
C SER A 269 30.09 6.30 -4.45
N ALA A 270 30.96 6.08 -3.47
CA ALA A 270 32.05 6.98 -3.19
C ALA A 270 32.73 7.29 -4.55
N PRO A 271 32.97 8.57 -4.88
CA PRO A 271 33.60 8.91 -6.14
C PRO A 271 34.86 8.07 -6.27
N ALA A 272 34.93 7.31 -7.37
CA ALA A 272 36.12 6.48 -7.63
C ALA A 272 37.34 7.40 -7.54
N VAL A 273 38.14 7.21 -6.48
CA VAL A 273 39.42 7.89 -6.36
C VAL A 273 40.24 7.37 -7.55
N ARG A 274 40.27 8.14 -8.63
CA ARG A 274 41.14 7.90 -9.76
C ARG A 274 42.58 8.01 -9.20
N ARG A 275 43.22 6.85 -9.02
CA ARG A 275 44.66 6.77 -8.80
C ARG A 275 45.39 6.98 -10.12
#